data_3708638a307d2c4b1a8191635ebf96fd
#
_entry.id   3708638a307d2c4b1a8191635ebf96fd
#
_cell.length_a   1.000
_cell.length_b   1.000
_cell.length_c   1.000
_cell.angle_alpha   90.00
_cell.angle_beta   90.00
_cell.angle_gamma   90.00
#
_symmetry.space_group_name_H-M   'P 1'
#
loop_
_entity.id
_entity.type
_entity.pdbx_description
1 polymer ?
#
loop_
_entity_poly.entity_id
_entity_poly.type
_entity_poly.pdbx_seq_one_letter_code
_entity_poly.pdbx_strand_id
1 'polypeptide(L)'
;MQFLEPLELCYRSLCACGDRVIPDGSLLDFLRQVSTFGLCLVRLDIRQESDRHTDVLDAITTYLGIGSYREWSEECRQEWLLSELNGKRPLFGPDLPTTDEIADVLDTFRVIAELPADNFGAYIISMATAPSDVLAVELLQRECHVKTPLRVVPLFEKLADLEGAPAALATLFSVDWYRERINGKQEVMIGYSDSGKDAGRLSAAWQLYKAQEELIKVAKQFGVKLTMFHGRGGTVGRGGGPTHLAILSQPPDTIHGSLRVTVQGEVIEQSFGEEHLCFRTLQRFMAATLEHGMHPPISPKPEWCALLDEMAVVATKEYRSIVFHEPRFVEYFRLVSTSFHLHQIVKCRLLCSDDLLCKCSHGGFSCYYYLLYYIFSNT
;
A
#
# COMPACT_ATOMS: atom_id res chain seq x y z
N MET A 1 -27.28 9.90 3.97
CA MET A 1 -28.73 9.87 3.82
C MET A 1 -29.32 11.28 3.72
N GLN A 2 -29.11 12.19 4.68
CA GLN A 2 -29.69 13.55 4.66
C GLN A 2 -29.40 14.40 3.43
N PHE A 3 -28.27 14.14 2.72
CA PHE A 3 -27.90 14.92 1.53
C PHE A 3 -28.50 14.34 0.24
N LEU A 4 -28.53 13.02 0.07
CA LEU A 4 -29.03 12.35 -1.15
C LEU A 4 -30.55 12.35 -1.24
N GLU A 5 -31.24 12.17 -0.13
CA GLU A 5 -32.70 12.02 -0.10
C GLU A 5 -33.46 13.18 -0.74
N PRO A 6 -33.14 14.49 -0.47
CA PRO A 6 -33.76 15.60 -1.17
C PRO A 6 -33.48 15.62 -2.68
N LEU A 7 -32.28 15.25 -3.09
CA LEU A 7 -31.91 15.22 -4.52
C LEU A 7 -32.62 14.11 -5.28
N GLU A 8 -32.73 12.93 -4.68
CA GLU A 8 -33.52 11.81 -5.21
C GLU A 8 -35.01 12.14 -5.28
N LEU A 9 -35.52 12.88 -4.28
CA LEU A 9 -36.92 13.35 -4.30
C LEU A 9 -37.15 14.30 -5.45
N CYS A 10 -36.25 15.26 -5.68
CA CYS A 10 -36.32 16.17 -6.85
C CYS A 10 -36.30 15.38 -8.17
N TYR A 11 -35.37 14.41 -8.31
CA TYR A 11 -35.28 13.57 -9.50
C TYR A 11 -36.59 12.81 -9.75
N ARG A 12 -37.13 12.13 -8.72
CA ARG A 12 -38.38 11.38 -8.83
C ARG A 12 -39.58 12.26 -9.13
N SER A 13 -39.65 13.46 -8.53
CA SER A 13 -40.74 14.42 -8.74
C SER A 13 -40.77 14.91 -10.20
N LEU A 14 -39.61 15.28 -10.75
CA LEU A 14 -39.49 15.72 -12.15
C LEU A 14 -39.89 14.57 -13.11
N CYS A 15 -39.42 13.36 -12.86
CA CYS A 15 -39.82 12.19 -13.64
C CYS A 15 -41.35 11.94 -13.59
N ALA A 16 -41.98 12.12 -12.42
CA ALA A 16 -43.44 11.93 -12.24
C ALA A 16 -44.27 13.00 -12.97
N CYS A 17 -43.71 14.21 -13.15
CA CYS A 17 -44.36 15.28 -13.95
C CYS A 17 -44.22 15.05 -15.46
N GLY A 18 -43.53 14.02 -15.91
CA GLY A 18 -43.31 13.74 -17.34
C GLY A 18 -42.08 14.43 -17.95
N ASP A 19 -41.36 15.26 -17.18
CA ASP A 19 -40.21 16.05 -17.60
C ASP A 19 -38.89 15.29 -17.45
N ARG A 20 -38.85 14.04 -17.84
CA ARG A 20 -37.69 13.15 -17.63
C ARG A 20 -36.39 13.68 -18.28
N VAL A 21 -36.49 14.45 -19.32
CA VAL A 21 -35.32 15.04 -20.00
C VAL A 21 -34.55 16.03 -19.10
N ILE A 22 -35.26 16.70 -18.17
CA ILE A 22 -34.64 17.66 -17.25
C ILE A 22 -33.81 16.94 -16.17
N PRO A 23 -34.36 15.98 -15.40
CA PRO A 23 -33.57 15.32 -14.37
C PRO A 23 -32.53 14.35 -14.92
N ASP A 24 -32.68 13.80 -16.13
CA ASP A 24 -31.70 12.94 -16.79
C ASP A 24 -30.42 13.68 -17.25
N GLY A 25 -30.37 15.01 -17.09
CA GLY A 25 -29.18 15.86 -17.28
C GLY A 25 -28.32 15.98 -16.04
N SER A 26 -27.98 17.22 -15.67
CA SER A 26 -27.04 17.56 -14.58
C SER A 26 -27.44 16.96 -13.22
N LEU A 27 -28.73 16.81 -12.92
CA LEU A 27 -29.17 16.21 -11.66
C LEU A 27 -28.81 14.73 -11.57
N LEU A 28 -29.03 13.98 -12.64
CA LEU A 28 -28.66 12.56 -12.70
C LEU A 28 -27.14 12.38 -12.62
N ASP A 29 -26.39 13.24 -13.34
CA ASP A 29 -24.94 13.18 -13.31
C ASP A 29 -24.39 13.50 -11.92
N PHE A 30 -24.97 14.47 -11.23
CA PHE A 30 -24.60 14.78 -9.85
C PHE A 30 -24.95 13.64 -8.89
N LEU A 31 -26.13 13.01 -9.03
CA LEU A 31 -26.50 11.82 -8.25
C LEU A 31 -25.52 10.66 -8.48
N ARG A 32 -25.08 10.44 -9.72
CA ARG A 32 -24.07 9.44 -10.07
C ARG A 32 -22.71 9.76 -9.43
N GLN A 33 -22.28 11.02 -9.46
CA GLN A 33 -21.04 11.44 -8.79
C GLN A 33 -21.09 11.20 -7.30
N VAL A 34 -22.18 11.58 -6.63
CA VAL A 34 -22.35 11.35 -5.18
C VAL A 34 -22.43 9.86 -4.88
N SER A 35 -23.08 9.06 -5.71
CA SER A 35 -23.12 7.59 -5.55
C SER A 35 -21.74 6.95 -5.70
N THR A 36 -20.92 7.48 -6.60
CA THR A 36 -19.57 6.93 -6.89
C THR A 36 -18.54 7.35 -5.84
N PHE A 37 -18.53 8.63 -5.48
CA PHE A 37 -17.47 9.23 -4.66
C PHE A 37 -17.88 9.52 -3.22
N GLY A 38 -19.16 9.45 -2.88
CA GLY A 38 -19.69 9.91 -1.60
C GLY A 38 -19.46 11.41 -1.39
N LEU A 39 -19.46 11.84 -0.12
CA LEU A 39 -19.13 13.21 0.27
C LEU A 39 -17.63 13.39 0.56
N CYS A 40 -16.90 12.30 0.72
CA CYS A 40 -15.48 12.29 1.07
C CYS A 40 -14.56 12.21 -0.16
N LEU A 41 -15.10 12.16 -1.37
CA LEU A 41 -14.43 11.99 -2.67
C LEU A 41 -13.64 10.68 -2.77
N VAL A 42 -12.59 10.51 -1.96
CA VAL A 42 -11.76 9.31 -1.86
C VAL A 42 -11.49 8.96 -0.41
N ARG A 43 -11.45 7.66 -0.11
CA ARG A 43 -11.07 7.17 1.21
C ARG A 43 -9.56 7.23 1.36
N LEU A 44 -9.08 7.79 2.46
CA LEU A 44 -7.66 7.87 2.77
C LEU A 44 -7.18 6.58 3.43
N ASP A 45 -6.16 5.94 2.87
CA ASP A 45 -5.42 4.91 3.58
C ASP A 45 -4.43 5.57 4.54
N ILE A 46 -4.46 5.14 5.79
CA ILE A 46 -3.47 5.56 6.79
C ILE A 46 -2.26 4.63 6.65
N ARG A 47 -1.05 5.17 6.74
CA ARG A 47 0.19 4.38 6.69
C ARG A 47 1.15 4.83 7.76
N GLN A 48 1.67 3.87 8.54
CA GLN A 48 2.69 4.11 9.55
C GLN A 48 3.66 2.92 9.61
N GLU A 49 4.88 3.16 10.05
CA GLU A 49 5.92 2.16 10.20
C GLU A 49 5.71 1.32 11.46
N SER A 50 6.01 0.01 11.40
CA SER A 50 5.85 -0.94 12.52
C SER A 50 6.65 -0.52 13.75
N ASP A 51 7.86 0.02 13.56
CA ASP A 51 8.73 0.45 14.66
C ASP A 51 8.14 1.60 15.47
N ARG A 52 7.33 2.48 14.83
CA ARG A 52 6.59 3.55 15.53
C ARG A 52 5.53 3.00 16.48
N HIS A 53 4.84 1.93 16.10
CA HIS A 53 3.89 1.26 16.99
C HIS A 53 4.61 0.56 18.15
N THR A 54 5.80 -0.01 17.87
CA THR A 54 6.67 -0.59 18.88
C THR A 54 7.09 0.45 19.93
N ASP A 55 7.44 1.68 19.52
CA ASP A 55 7.76 2.78 20.45
C ASP A 55 6.59 3.12 21.37
N VAL A 56 5.36 3.20 20.83
CA VAL A 56 4.17 3.46 21.64
C VAL A 56 3.91 2.35 22.64
N LEU A 57 3.99 1.09 22.21
CA LEU A 57 3.78 -0.05 23.10
C LEU A 57 4.87 -0.18 24.15
N ASP A 58 6.12 0.14 23.80
CA ASP A 58 7.23 0.17 24.74
C ASP A 58 7.03 1.23 25.84
N ALA A 59 6.57 2.42 25.45
CA ALA A 59 6.21 3.46 26.43
C ALA A 59 5.06 3.01 27.34
N ILE A 60 4.03 2.35 26.79
CA ILE A 60 2.90 1.84 27.57
C ILE A 60 3.36 0.76 28.56
N THR A 61 4.12 -0.24 28.10
CA THR A 61 4.57 -1.35 28.96
C THR A 61 5.55 -0.88 30.03
N THR A 62 6.41 0.07 29.72
CA THR A 62 7.29 0.72 30.68
C THR A 62 6.50 1.51 31.72
N TYR A 63 5.51 2.31 31.30
CA TYR A 63 4.61 3.04 32.19
C TYR A 63 3.82 2.11 33.13
N LEU A 64 3.38 0.96 32.65
CA LEU A 64 2.71 -0.07 33.45
C LEU A 64 3.66 -0.85 34.37
N GLY A 65 4.97 -0.66 34.25
CA GLY A 65 5.98 -1.37 35.06
C GLY A 65 6.13 -2.85 34.75
N ILE A 66 5.73 -3.28 33.54
CA ILE A 66 5.77 -4.71 33.14
C ILE A 66 6.98 -5.04 32.22
N GLY A 67 7.83 -4.07 31.94
CA GLY A 67 9.06 -4.24 31.13
C GLY A 67 9.05 -3.48 29.83
N SER A 68 10.11 -3.66 29.02
CA SER A 68 10.24 -3.05 27.70
C SER A 68 9.67 -3.98 26.63
N TYR A 69 8.60 -3.56 25.95
CA TYR A 69 8.01 -4.28 24.83
C TYR A 69 9.01 -4.52 23.70
N ARG A 70 9.93 -3.59 23.50
CA ARG A 70 10.98 -3.68 22.48
C ARG A 70 11.94 -4.85 22.72
N GLU A 71 12.19 -5.20 23.98
CA GLU A 71 13.10 -6.28 24.38
C GLU A 71 12.43 -7.66 24.40
N TRP A 72 11.11 -7.73 24.29
CA TRP A 72 10.38 -9.00 24.33
C TRP A 72 10.56 -9.82 23.06
N SER A 73 10.53 -11.16 23.21
CA SER A 73 10.45 -12.07 22.07
C SER A 73 9.11 -11.92 21.35
N GLU A 74 9.04 -12.36 20.11
CA GLU A 74 7.81 -12.29 19.31
C GLU A 74 6.65 -13.05 19.97
N GLU A 75 6.93 -14.22 20.59
CA GLU A 75 5.93 -15.00 21.31
C GLU A 75 5.38 -14.22 22.50
N CYS A 76 6.25 -13.59 23.29
CA CYS A 76 5.86 -12.78 24.44
C CYS A 76 5.02 -11.56 24.02
N ARG A 77 5.39 -10.91 22.91
CA ARG A 77 4.61 -9.83 22.34
C ARG A 77 3.21 -10.28 21.94
N GLN A 78 3.10 -11.40 21.22
CA GLN A 78 1.81 -11.95 20.83
C GLN A 78 0.94 -12.33 22.02
N GLU A 79 1.49 -13.06 23.00
CA GLU A 79 0.75 -13.44 24.20
C GLU A 79 0.21 -12.24 24.96
N TRP A 80 1.04 -11.21 25.18
CA TRP A 80 0.61 -10.00 25.85
C TRP A 80 -0.46 -9.24 25.03
N LEU A 81 -0.24 -9.02 23.74
CA LEU A 81 -1.19 -8.33 22.88
C LEU A 81 -2.56 -9.04 22.85
N LEU A 82 -2.57 -10.35 22.75
CA LEU A 82 -3.81 -11.14 22.75
C LEU A 82 -4.49 -11.11 24.12
N SER A 83 -3.73 -11.15 25.21
CA SER A 83 -4.26 -10.99 26.57
C SER A 83 -4.96 -9.62 26.72
N GLU A 84 -4.29 -8.55 26.28
CA GLU A 84 -4.88 -7.20 26.37
C GLU A 84 -6.06 -7.03 25.41
N LEU A 85 -6.00 -7.56 24.19
CA LEU A 85 -7.13 -7.53 23.24
C LEU A 85 -8.39 -8.25 23.76
N ASN A 86 -8.25 -9.24 24.60
CA ASN A 86 -9.36 -9.89 25.31
C ASN A 86 -9.75 -9.16 26.62
N GLY A 87 -8.87 -8.31 27.13
CA GLY A 87 -9.10 -7.52 28.34
C GLY A 87 -10.08 -6.36 28.11
N LYS A 88 -10.51 -5.75 29.23
CA LYS A 88 -11.43 -4.58 29.21
C LYS A 88 -10.85 -3.37 29.91
N ARG A 89 -9.68 -3.49 30.54
CA ARG A 89 -9.06 -2.36 31.23
C ARG A 89 -8.42 -1.42 30.20
N PRO A 90 -8.48 -0.09 30.40
CA PRO A 90 -7.66 0.82 29.64
C PRO A 90 -6.18 0.63 30.00
N LEU A 91 -5.29 0.71 29.01
CA LEU A 91 -3.84 0.53 29.21
C LEU A 91 -3.14 1.82 29.63
N PHE A 92 -3.65 2.95 29.21
CA PHE A 92 -3.06 4.25 29.53
C PHE A 92 -4.12 5.34 29.63
N GLY A 93 -3.74 6.47 30.25
CA GLY A 93 -4.54 7.67 30.39
C GLY A 93 -3.79 8.90 29.87
N PRO A 94 -4.29 10.10 30.18
CA PRO A 94 -3.67 11.37 29.78
C PRO A 94 -2.28 11.60 30.38
N ASP A 95 -1.91 10.85 31.39
CA ASP A 95 -0.67 10.92 32.15
C ASP A 95 0.44 10.00 31.58
N LEU A 96 0.19 9.28 30.46
CA LEU A 96 1.23 8.53 29.76
C LEU A 96 2.35 9.48 29.31
N PRO A 97 3.60 9.27 29.73
CA PRO A 97 4.73 10.06 29.23
C PRO A 97 4.93 9.80 27.74
N THR A 98 4.88 10.85 26.93
CA THR A 98 5.00 10.75 25.47
C THR A 98 6.11 11.64 24.94
N THR A 99 6.86 11.16 23.96
CA THR A 99 7.66 12.00 23.06
C THR A 99 6.78 12.53 21.93
N ASP A 100 7.29 13.49 21.15
CA ASP A 100 6.56 14.02 19.99
C ASP A 100 6.21 12.92 18.99
N GLU A 101 7.08 11.93 18.79
CA GLU A 101 6.87 10.79 17.89
C GLU A 101 5.76 9.85 18.39
N ILE A 102 5.71 9.57 19.69
CA ILE A 102 4.66 8.76 20.31
C ILE A 102 3.33 9.49 20.25
N ALA A 103 3.34 10.79 20.56
CA ALA A 103 2.15 11.62 20.47
C ALA A 103 1.57 11.66 19.06
N ASP A 104 2.40 11.79 18.00
CA ASP A 104 1.99 11.79 16.61
C ASP A 104 1.24 10.49 16.22
N VAL A 105 1.75 9.33 16.66
CA VAL A 105 1.08 8.05 16.42
C VAL A 105 -0.27 7.97 17.13
N LEU A 106 -0.32 8.34 18.42
CA LEU A 106 -1.57 8.32 19.19
C LEU A 106 -2.60 9.33 18.65
N ASP A 107 -2.16 10.51 18.23
CA ASP A 107 -3.01 11.54 17.63
C ASP A 107 -3.58 11.07 16.29
N THR A 108 -2.82 10.32 15.50
CA THR A 108 -3.35 9.68 14.30
C THR A 108 -4.53 8.75 14.61
N PHE A 109 -4.44 7.90 15.64
CA PHE A 109 -5.56 7.06 16.07
C PHE A 109 -6.73 7.86 16.63
N ARG A 110 -6.49 8.97 17.35
CA ARG A 110 -7.54 9.89 17.84
C ARG A 110 -8.31 10.51 16.67
N VAL A 111 -7.61 11.00 15.66
CA VAL A 111 -8.24 11.53 14.43
C VAL A 111 -9.10 10.46 13.73
N ILE A 112 -8.63 9.21 13.67
CA ILE A 112 -9.43 8.11 13.12
C ILE A 112 -10.68 7.86 13.98
N ALA A 113 -10.59 8.01 15.30
CA ALA A 113 -11.72 7.81 16.21
C ALA A 113 -12.77 8.93 16.13
N GLU A 114 -12.34 10.16 15.84
CA GLU A 114 -13.19 11.37 15.78
C GLU A 114 -13.92 11.51 14.45
N LEU A 115 -13.27 11.16 13.34
CA LEU A 115 -13.84 11.33 12.01
C LEU A 115 -14.73 10.15 11.58
N PRO A 116 -15.70 10.37 10.69
CA PRO A 116 -16.53 9.30 10.15
C PRO A 116 -15.68 8.23 9.46
N ALA A 117 -15.99 6.96 9.69
CA ALA A 117 -15.25 5.82 9.13
C ALA A 117 -15.22 5.81 7.59
N ASP A 118 -16.20 6.44 6.93
CA ASP A 118 -16.26 6.54 5.47
C ASP A 118 -15.12 7.38 4.86
N ASN A 119 -14.43 8.18 5.68
CA ASN A 119 -13.25 8.93 5.24
C ASN A 119 -12.01 8.05 5.06
N PHE A 120 -12.01 6.85 5.66
CA PHE A 120 -10.83 5.99 5.73
C PHE A 120 -11.00 4.69 4.93
N GLY A 121 -9.87 4.22 4.38
CA GLY A 121 -9.76 2.94 3.70
C GLY A 121 -9.21 1.87 4.63
N ALA A 122 -7.92 1.73 4.68
CA ALA A 122 -7.19 0.75 5.49
C ALA A 122 -6.13 1.43 6.36
N TYR A 123 -5.67 0.71 7.39
CA TYR A 123 -4.46 1.05 8.12
C TYR A 123 -3.32 0.15 7.64
N ILE A 124 -2.35 0.73 6.94
CA ILE A 124 -1.21 0.02 6.35
C ILE A 124 -0.02 0.12 7.28
N ILE A 125 0.58 -1.02 7.60
CA ILE A 125 1.81 -1.09 8.39
C ILE A 125 2.98 -1.30 7.44
N SER A 126 3.81 -0.28 7.24
CA SER A 126 5.07 -0.45 6.50
C SER A 126 6.12 -1.15 7.36
N MET A 127 7.05 -1.83 6.72
CA MET A 127 8.09 -2.63 7.36
C MET A 127 7.52 -3.70 8.32
N ALA A 128 6.34 -4.23 8.01
CA ALA A 128 5.76 -5.33 8.79
C ALA A 128 6.59 -6.61 8.60
N THR A 129 6.86 -7.31 9.68
CA THR A 129 7.67 -8.53 9.69
C THR A 129 6.99 -9.68 10.43
N ALA A 130 6.12 -9.38 11.39
CA ALA A 130 5.62 -10.33 12.36
C ALA A 130 4.12 -10.16 12.66
N PRO A 131 3.45 -11.19 13.20
CA PRO A 131 2.06 -11.12 13.64
C PRO A 131 1.81 -10.02 14.69
N SER A 132 2.78 -9.78 15.58
CA SER A 132 2.67 -8.75 16.61
C SER A 132 2.50 -7.34 16.04
N ASP A 133 3.03 -7.04 14.85
CA ASP A 133 2.86 -5.74 14.20
C ASP A 133 1.37 -5.46 13.91
N VAL A 134 0.64 -6.48 13.45
CA VAL A 134 -0.80 -6.38 13.15
C VAL A 134 -1.62 -6.28 14.44
N LEU A 135 -1.33 -7.14 15.43
CA LEU A 135 -2.03 -7.14 16.71
C LEU A 135 -1.80 -5.83 17.49
N ALA A 136 -0.62 -5.22 17.36
CA ALA A 136 -0.29 -3.92 17.93
C ALA A 136 -1.25 -2.83 17.45
N VAL A 137 -1.47 -2.75 16.15
CA VAL A 137 -2.39 -1.75 15.57
C VAL A 137 -3.84 -2.04 15.96
N GLU A 138 -4.25 -3.30 16.01
CA GLU A 138 -5.60 -3.65 16.52
C GLU A 138 -5.79 -3.21 17.97
N LEU A 139 -4.76 -3.40 18.82
CA LEU A 139 -4.79 -2.95 20.21
C LEU A 139 -4.86 -1.42 20.31
N LEU A 140 -4.03 -0.69 19.57
CA LEU A 140 -4.00 0.77 19.58
C LEU A 140 -5.31 1.38 19.05
N GLN A 141 -5.93 0.82 18.02
CA GLN A 141 -7.26 1.24 17.58
C GLN A 141 -8.29 1.11 18.70
N ARG A 142 -8.25 0.01 19.45
CA ARG A 142 -9.17 -0.19 20.58
C ARG A 142 -8.91 0.78 21.71
N GLU A 143 -7.65 0.97 22.10
CA GLU A 143 -7.27 1.87 23.22
C GLU A 143 -7.59 3.33 22.91
N CYS A 144 -7.47 3.74 21.66
CA CYS A 144 -7.86 5.07 21.21
C CYS A 144 -9.37 5.18 20.87
N HIS A 145 -10.18 4.19 21.22
CA HIS A 145 -11.64 4.20 21.11
C HIS A 145 -12.16 4.34 19.66
N VAL A 146 -11.46 3.79 18.67
CA VAL A 146 -11.92 3.77 17.30
C VAL A 146 -13.19 2.89 17.21
N LYS A 147 -14.36 3.52 17.01
CA LYS A 147 -15.66 2.84 17.01
C LYS A 147 -15.82 1.81 15.88
N THR A 148 -15.27 2.12 14.74
CA THR A 148 -15.24 1.24 13.57
C THR A 148 -13.78 1.03 13.17
N PRO A 149 -13.09 0.04 13.77
CA PRO A 149 -11.68 -0.17 13.52
C PRO A 149 -11.40 -0.44 12.05
N LEU A 150 -10.39 0.24 11.51
CA LEU A 150 -9.94 0.04 10.14
C LEU A 150 -9.36 -1.37 9.98
N ARG A 151 -9.49 -1.93 8.79
CA ARG A 151 -8.77 -3.18 8.48
C ARG A 151 -7.28 -2.91 8.47
N VAL A 152 -6.54 -3.77 9.12
CA VAL A 152 -5.08 -3.67 9.23
C VAL A 152 -4.43 -4.44 8.09
N VAL A 153 -3.55 -3.77 7.36
CA VAL A 153 -2.89 -4.30 6.16
C VAL A 153 -1.38 -4.32 6.37
N PRO A 154 -0.78 -5.47 6.67
CA PRO A 154 0.67 -5.56 6.74
C PRO A 154 1.27 -5.40 5.34
N LEU A 155 2.34 -4.61 5.24
CA LEU A 155 3.13 -4.43 4.02
C LEU A 155 4.48 -5.09 4.20
N PHE A 156 4.73 -6.15 3.44
CA PHE A 156 6.00 -6.84 3.37
C PHE A 156 6.85 -6.24 2.24
N GLU A 157 8.02 -5.71 2.59
CA GLU A 157 8.79 -4.84 1.69
C GLU A 157 10.12 -5.43 1.28
N LYS A 158 10.93 -5.97 2.20
CA LYS A 158 12.25 -6.54 1.92
C LYS A 158 12.15 -8.00 1.48
N LEU A 159 13.25 -8.53 0.95
CA LEU A 159 13.31 -9.93 0.53
C LEU A 159 12.95 -10.88 1.68
N ALA A 160 13.57 -10.68 2.84
CA ALA A 160 13.33 -11.50 4.03
C ALA A 160 11.88 -11.39 4.54
N ASP A 161 11.27 -10.20 4.47
CA ASP A 161 9.88 -9.99 4.89
C ASP A 161 8.92 -10.78 3.97
N LEU A 162 9.17 -10.74 2.66
CA LEU A 162 8.39 -11.50 1.67
C LEU A 162 8.56 -13.02 1.85
N GLU A 163 9.74 -13.47 2.25
CA GLU A 163 9.99 -14.89 2.56
C GLU A 163 9.27 -15.33 3.84
N GLY A 164 9.24 -14.47 4.86
CA GLY A 164 8.59 -14.71 6.13
C GLY A 164 7.07 -14.51 6.13
N ALA A 165 6.53 -13.77 5.18
CA ALA A 165 5.12 -13.36 5.14
C ALA A 165 4.12 -14.53 5.22
N PRO A 166 4.30 -15.68 4.51
CA PRO A 166 3.38 -16.80 4.62
C PRO A 166 3.31 -17.39 6.03
N ALA A 167 4.46 -17.52 6.70
CA ALA A 167 4.53 -18.03 8.08
C ALA A 167 3.89 -17.06 9.07
N ALA A 168 4.14 -15.75 8.93
CA ALA A 168 3.52 -14.72 9.75
C ALA A 168 2.00 -14.73 9.62
N LEU A 169 1.46 -14.84 8.40
CA LEU A 169 0.01 -14.94 8.19
C LEU A 169 -0.58 -16.26 8.70
N ALA A 170 0.13 -17.37 8.54
CA ALA A 170 -0.33 -18.64 9.09
C ALA A 170 -0.48 -18.58 10.62
N THR A 171 0.51 -17.99 11.31
CA THR A 171 0.45 -17.75 12.74
C THR A 171 -0.72 -16.83 13.10
N LEU A 172 -0.89 -15.72 12.40
CA LEU A 172 -1.97 -14.77 12.65
C LEU A 172 -3.35 -15.41 12.44
N PHE A 173 -3.53 -16.18 11.35
CA PHE A 173 -4.79 -16.87 11.08
C PHE A 173 -5.05 -18.06 12.01
N SER A 174 -4.06 -18.58 12.74
CA SER A 174 -4.27 -19.59 13.77
C SER A 174 -4.93 -19.01 15.02
N VAL A 175 -4.89 -17.69 15.21
CA VAL A 175 -5.50 -16.99 16.35
C VAL A 175 -7.01 -16.83 16.11
N ASP A 176 -7.84 -17.48 16.92
CA ASP A 176 -9.30 -17.45 16.81
C ASP A 176 -9.87 -16.03 16.87
N TRP A 177 -9.41 -15.24 17.85
CA TRP A 177 -9.78 -13.83 17.99
C TRP A 177 -9.56 -13.05 16.69
N TYR A 178 -8.43 -13.24 16.03
CA TYR A 178 -8.10 -12.53 14.81
C TYR A 178 -8.96 -12.97 13.63
N ARG A 179 -9.22 -14.27 13.47
CA ARG A 179 -10.12 -14.79 12.42
C ARG A 179 -11.54 -14.23 12.55
N GLU A 180 -12.06 -14.14 13.77
CA GLU A 180 -13.36 -13.50 14.02
C GLU A 180 -13.32 -12.02 13.66
N ARG A 181 -12.25 -11.31 14.03
CA ARG A 181 -12.04 -9.89 13.77
C ARG A 181 -12.03 -9.57 12.28
N ILE A 182 -11.35 -10.35 11.44
CA ILE A 182 -11.25 -10.13 10.00
C ILE A 182 -12.48 -10.63 9.22
N ASN A 183 -13.37 -11.36 9.84
CA ASN A 183 -14.58 -11.92 9.22
C ASN A 183 -14.26 -12.62 7.88
N GLY A 184 -13.25 -13.48 7.89
CA GLY A 184 -12.82 -14.27 6.73
C GLY A 184 -12.22 -13.47 5.56
N LYS A 185 -11.81 -12.21 5.76
CA LYS A 185 -11.23 -11.35 4.71
C LYS A 185 -9.97 -10.67 5.22
N GLN A 186 -8.86 -10.85 4.53
CA GLN A 186 -7.59 -10.19 4.81
C GLN A 186 -7.08 -9.49 3.57
N GLU A 187 -6.39 -8.39 3.76
CA GLU A 187 -5.63 -7.68 2.74
C GLU A 187 -4.17 -7.62 3.16
N VAL A 188 -3.26 -7.87 2.21
CA VAL A 188 -1.81 -7.83 2.41
C VAL A 188 -1.20 -6.99 1.32
N MET A 189 -0.37 -6.04 1.70
CA MET A 189 0.37 -5.22 0.74
C MET A 189 1.76 -5.81 0.51
N ILE A 190 2.20 -5.81 -0.74
CA ILE A 190 3.53 -6.27 -1.16
C ILE A 190 4.30 -5.13 -1.81
N GLY A 191 5.54 -4.94 -1.35
CA GLY A 191 6.40 -3.83 -1.76
C GLY A 191 7.29 -4.17 -2.95
N TYR A 192 7.24 -3.36 -4.00
CA TYR A 192 8.04 -3.53 -5.22
C TYR A 192 9.34 -2.73 -5.21
N SER A 193 9.28 -1.50 -4.69
CA SER A 193 10.42 -0.59 -4.70
C SER A 193 11.48 -1.00 -3.70
N ASP A 194 11.06 -1.34 -2.50
CA ASP A 194 11.98 -1.63 -1.39
C ASP A 194 12.60 -3.01 -1.54
N SER A 195 11.86 -4.00 -2.02
CA SER A 195 12.43 -5.30 -2.40
C SER A 195 13.46 -5.17 -3.53
N GLY A 196 13.18 -4.33 -4.53
CA GLY A 196 14.13 -4.05 -5.61
C GLY A 196 15.39 -3.34 -5.15
N LYS A 197 15.29 -2.43 -4.18
CA LYS A 197 16.45 -1.77 -3.55
C LYS A 197 17.26 -2.73 -2.67
N ASP A 198 16.60 -3.68 -2.03
CA ASP A 198 17.24 -4.67 -1.14
C ASP A 198 18.00 -5.74 -1.92
N ALA A 199 17.41 -6.31 -2.98
CA ALA A 199 17.91 -7.53 -3.62
C ALA A 199 18.15 -7.43 -5.14
N GLY A 200 17.89 -6.28 -5.73
CA GLY A 200 17.90 -6.12 -7.18
C GLY A 200 16.61 -6.58 -7.84
N ARG A 201 16.41 -6.17 -9.09
CA ARG A 201 15.13 -6.31 -9.79
C ARG A 201 14.69 -7.76 -10.03
N LEU A 202 15.63 -8.63 -10.44
CA LEU A 202 15.32 -10.03 -10.77
C LEU A 202 14.85 -10.77 -9.53
N SER A 203 15.63 -10.71 -8.47
CA SER A 203 15.36 -11.41 -7.21
C SER A 203 14.09 -10.88 -6.54
N ALA A 204 13.89 -9.57 -6.54
CA ALA A 204 12.67 -8.96 -6.02
C ALA A 204 11.42 -9.42 -6.79
N ALA A 205 11.46 -9.41 -8.12
CA ALA A 205 10.32 -9.83 -8.94
C ALA A 205 9.98 -11.32 -8.73
N TRP A 206 10.99 -12.17 -8.64
CA TRP A 206 10.81 -13.59 -8.39
C TRP A 206 10.28 -13.87 -6.98
N GLN A 207 10.82 -13.21 -5.97
CA GLN A 207 10.35 -13.37 -4.60
C GLN A 207 8.91 -12.85 -4.40
N LEU A 208 8.56 -11.73 -5.05
CA LEU A 208 7.18 -11.24 -5.07
C LEU A 208 6.20 -12.24 -5.68
N TYR A 209 6.62 -12.94 -6.75
CA TYR A 209 5.81 -13.99 -7.37
C TYR A 209 5.60 -15.16 -6.40
N LYS A 210 6.69 -15.72 -5.84
CA LYS A 210 6.63 -16.83 -4.88
C LYS A 210 5.81 -16.49 -3.62
N ALA A 211 6.05 -15.32 -3.04
CA ALA A 211 5.33 -14.89 -1.86
C ALA A 211 3.82 -14.86 -2.07
N GLN A 212 3.37 -14.38 -3.22
CA GLN A 212 1.94 -14.36 -3.55
C GLN A 212 1.35 -15.77 -3.65
N GLU A 213 2.03 -16.72 -4.32
CA GLU A 213 1.55 -18.11 -4.40
C GLU A 213 1.43 -18.75 -3.02
N GLU A 214 2.44 -18.57 -2.15
CA GLU A 214 2.43 -19.15 -0.81
C GLU A 214 1.39 -18.48 0.11
N LEU A 215 1.24 -17.15 0.04
CA LEU A 215 0.22 -16.42 0.79
C LEU A 215 -1.20 -16.88 0.44
N ILE A 216 -1.47 -17.13 -0.84
CA ILE A 216 -2.78 -17.67 -1.28
C ILE A 216 -2.99 -19.11 -0.77
N LYS A 217 -1.94 -19.95 -0.76
CA LYS A 217 -2.03 -21.30 -0.20
C LYS A 217 -2.39 -21.26 1.28
N VAL A 218 -1.70 -20.42 2.06
CA VAL A 218 -1.99 -20.20 3.48
C VAL A 218 -3.43 -19.71 3.67
N ALA A 219 -3.85 -18.68 2.94
CA ALA A 219 -5.19 -18.15 3.06
C ALA A 219 -6.28 -19.21 2.78
N LYS A 220 -6.08 -20.05 1.75
CA LYS A 220 -6.99 -21.18 1.44
C LYS A 220 -7.06 -22.21 2.58
N GLN A 221 -5.93 -22.52 3.24
CA GLN A 221 -5.90 -23.47 4.36
C GLN A 221 -6.78 -23.00 5.53
N PHE A 222 -6.83 -21.69 5.79
CA PHE A 222 -7.62 -21.10 6.87
C PHE A 222 -9.01 -20.60 6.42
N GLY A 223 -9.39 -20.79 5.16
CA GLY A 223 -10.67 -20.33 4.62
C GLY A 223 -10.80 -18.80 4.56
N VAL A 224 -9.67 -18.08 4.49
CA VAL A 224 -9.61 -16.62 4.43
C VAL A 224 -9.55 -16.17 2.97
N LYS A 225 -10.42 -15.23 2.58
CA LYS A 225 -10.32 -14.54 1.29
C LYS A 225 -9.22 -13.48 1.37
N LEU A 226 -8.11 -13.72 0.71
CA LEU A 226 -6.98 -12.82 0.68
C LEU A 226 -7.05 -11.89 -0.53
N THR A 227 -6.85 -10.59 -0.31
CA THR A 227 -6.70 -9.59 -1.37
C THR A 227 -5.26 -9.09 -1.38
N MET A 228 -4.59 -9.21 -2.54
CA MET A 228 -3.27 -8.64 -2.73
C MET A 228 -3.37 -7.16 -3.04
N PHE A 229 -2.65 -6.33 -2.27
CA PHE A 229 -2.50 -4.92 -2.52
C PHE A 229 -1.08 -4.65 -3.06
N HIS A 230 -1.00 -4.30 -4.33
CA HIS A 230 0.27 -4.12 -5.03
C HIS A 230 0.81 -2.72 -4.82
N GLY A 231 1.90 -2.59 -4.06
CA GLY A 231 2.63 -1.35 -3.83
C GLY A 231 3.53 -0.97 -5.01
N ARG A 232 2.96 -0.84 -6.20
CA ARG A 232 3.70 -0.58 -7.44
C ARG A 232 4.15 0.87 -7.59
N GLY A 233 4.89 1.39 -6.61
CA GLY A 233 5.52 2.70 -6.69
C GLY A 233 6.72 2.78 -7.64
N GLY A 234 7.10 1.68 -8.28
CA GLY A 234 8.28 1.58 -9.14
C GLY A 234 7.95 1.68 -10.64
N THR A 235 8.85 1.14 -11.45
CA THR A 235 8.90 1.25 -12.91
C THR A 235 7.58 0.93 -13.63
N VAL A 236 6.82 -0.07 -13.20
CA VAL A 236 5.55 -0.45 -13.85
C VAL A 236 4.46 0.60 -13.64
N GLY A 237 4.39 1.23 -12.47
CA GLY A 237 3.46 2.33 -12.18
C GLY A 237 3.90 3.66 -12.79
N ARG A 238 5.14 3.75 -13.28
CA ARG A 238 5.75 4.97 -13.83
C ARG A 238 6.17 4.84 -15.30
N GLY A 239 5.43 4.07 -16.08
CA GLY A 239 5.69 3.90 -17.51
C GLY A 239 6.63 2.75 -17.89
N GLY A 240 6.99 1.87 -16.94
CA GLY A 240 7.89 0.74 -17.18
C GLY A 240 7.28 -0.48 -17.85
N GLY A 241 6.06 -0.36 -18.37
CA GLY A 241 5.39 -1.43 -19.11
C GLY A 241 3.87 -1.32 -19.09
N PRO A 242 3.17 -2.06 -19.94
CA PRO A 242 1.72 -2.03 -20.02
C PRO A 242 1.11 -2.70 -18.78
N THR A 243 0.35 -1.93 -18.00
CA THR A 243 -0.25 -2.36 -16.74
C THR A 243 -1.14 -3.60 -16.89
N HIS A 244 -1.86 -3.74 -18.01
CA HIS A 244 -2.70 -4.91 -18.25
C HIS A 244 -1.89 -6.21 -18.32
N LEU A 245 -0.71 -6.21 -18.97
CA LEU A 245 0.18 -7.37 -18.98
C LEU A 245 0.73 -7.68 -17.58
N ALA A 246 1.00 -6.64 -16.79
CA ALA A 246 1.44 -6.82 -15.42
C ALA A 246 0.35 -7.44 -14.52
N ILE A 247 -0.92 -7.18 -14.79
CA ILE A 247 -2.06 -7.83 -14.12
C ILE A 247 -2.14 -9.30 -14.55
N LEU A 248 -2.10 -9.57 -15.86
CA LEU A 248 -2.19 -10.90 -16.41
C LEU A 248 -1.01 -11.81 -16.02
N SER A 249 0.14 -11.23 -15.67
CA SER A 249 1.33 -11.97 -15.22
C SER A 249 1.35 -12.31 -13.73
N GLN A 250 0.32 -11.92 -12.96
CA GLN A 250 0.25 -12.32 -11.55
C GLN A 250 0.03 -13.83 -11.40
N PRO A 251 0.47 -14.44 -10.28
CA PRO A 251 0.24 -15.87 -10.03
C PRO A 251 -1.25 -16.23 -10.09
N PRO A 252 -1.58 -17.48 -10.40
CA PRO A 252 -2.97 -17.93 -10.42
C PRO A 252 -3.61 -17.75 -9.03
N ASP A 253 -4.91 -17.55 -9.03
CA ASP A 253 -5.72 -17.39 -7.83
C ASP A 253 -5.38 -16.17 -6.94
N THR A 254 -4.58 -15.21 -7.43
CA THR A 254 -4.27 -13.98 -6.69
C THR A 254 -5.26 -12.86 -6.94
N ILE A 255 -6.08 -12.97 -7.99
CA ILE A 255 -7.10 -11.98 -8.36
C ILE A 255 -8.46 -12.64 -8.40
N HIS A 256 -9.36 -12.24 -7.50
CA HIS A 256 -10.72 -12.76 -7.37
C HIS A 256 -11.78 -11.69 -7.68
N GLY A 257 -11.76 -11.17 -8.91
CA GLY A 257 -12.68 -10.12 -9.36
C GLY A 257 -12.37 -8.72 -8.81
N SER A 258 -11.28 -8.58 -8.07
CA SER A 258 -10.79 -7.30 -7.57
C SER A 258 -9.26 -7.26 -7.57
N LEU A 259 -8.71 -6.11 -7.91
CA LEU A 259 -7.29 -5.81 -7.83
C LEU A 259 -7.12 -4.49 -7.08
N ARG A 260 -6.17 -4.45 -6.15
CA ARG A 260 -5.79 -3.22 -5.48
C ARG A 260 -4.34 -2.87 -5.81
N VAL A 261 -4.12 -1.64 -6.28
CA VAL A 261 -2.80 -1.19 -6.68
C VAL A 261 -2.60 0.27 -6.27
N THR A 262 -1.41 0.60 -5.79
CA THR A 262 -1.01 1.99 -5.57
C THR A 262 -0.63 2.64 -6.90
N VAL A 263 -1.22 3.80 -7.19
CA VAL A 263 -0.84 4.65 -8.31
C VAL A 263 -0.17 5.90 -7.75
N GLN A 264 0.99 6.26 -8.27
CA GLN A 264 1.71 7.47 -7.85
C GLN A 264 0.99 8.73 -8.33
N GLY A 265 1.07 9.83 -7.58
CA GLY A 265 0.33 11.06 -7.86
C GLY A 265 0.53 11.60 -9.28
N GLU A 266 1.76 11.65 -9.75
CA GLU A 266 2.09 12.09 -11.13
C GLU A 266 1.51 11.17 -12.22
N VAL A 267 1.37 9.87 -11.94
CA VAL A 267 0.79 8.90 -12.89
C VAL A 267 -0.72 8.95 -12.86
N ILE A 268 -1.34 9.39 -11.77
CA ILE A 268 -2.79 9.60 -11.69
C ILE A 268 -3.21 10.62 -12.73
N GLU A 269 -2.57 11.79 -12.78
CA GLU A 269 -2.86 12.81 -13.78
C GLU A 269 -2.65 12.30 -15.21
N GLN A 270 -1.54 11.61 -15.47
CA GLN A 270 -1.21 11.05 -16.78
C GLN A 270 -2.20 9.96 -17.24
N SER A 271 -2.77 9.19 -16.32
CA SER A 271 -3.61 8.03 -16.65
C SER A 271 -5.11 8.34 -16.57
N PHE A 272 -5.51 9.33 -15.78
CA PHE A 272 -6.90 9.63 -15.44
C PHE A 272 -7.29 11.10 -15.59
N GLY A 273 -6.35 12.00 -15.91
CA GLY A 273 -6.59 13.45 -15.98
C GLY A 273 -7.38 13.89 -17.23
N GLU A 274 -7.49 13.03 -18.25
CA GLU A 274 -8.26 13.26 -19.45
C GLU A 274 -9.31 12.15 -19.62
N GLU A 275 -10.54 12.48 -20.01
CA GLU A 275 -11.70 11.58 -19.98
C GLU A 275 -11.50 10.32 -20.85
N HIS A 276 -11.07 10.48 -22.10
CA HIS A 276 -10.88 9.33 -23.01
C HIS A 276 -9.74 8.43 -22.55
N LEU A 277 -8.66 9.03 -22.03
CA LEU A 277 -7.54 8.29 -21.50
C LEU A 277 -7.92 7.56 -20.20
N CYS A 278 -8.67 8.22 -19.32
CA CYS A 278 -9.23 7.63 -18.12
C CYS A 278 -10.10 6.41 -18.46
N PHE A 279 -11.04 6.57 -19.38
CA PHE A 279 -11.90 5.47 -19.83
C PHE A 279 -11.10 4.29 -20.37
N ARG A 280 -10.10 4.54 -21.23
CA ARG A 280 -9.23 3.49 -21.78
C ARG A 280 -8.38 2.81 -20.70
N THR A 281 -7.89 3.57 -19.76
CA THR A 281 -7.12 3.04 -18.61
C THR A 281 -7.99 2.12 -17.76
N LEU A 282 -9.17 2.58 -17.35
CA LEU A 282 -10.13 1.78 -16.57
C LEU A 282 -10.61 0.54 -17.34
N GLN A 283 -10.87 0.67 -18.64
CA GLN A 283 -11.26 -0.46 -19.49
C GLN A 283 -10.17 -1.54 -19.53
N ARG A 284 -8.90 -1.17 -19.65
CA ARG A 284 -7.77 -2.10 -19.64
C ARG A 284 -7.60 -2.78 -18.30
N PHE A 285 -7.71 -2.04 -17.20
CA PHE A 285 -7.67 -2.62 -15.85
C PHE A 285 -8.80 -3.61 -15.63
N MET A 286 -10.02 -3.23 -15.99
CA MET A 286 -11.20 -4.08 -15.83
C MET A 286 -11.07 -5.36 -16.69
N ALA A 287 -10.72 -5.23 -17.97
CA ALA A 287 -10.56 -6.36 -18.86
C ALA A 287 -9.50 -7.35 -18.36
N ALA A 288 -8.31 -6.86 -17.98
CA ALA A 288 -7.25 -7.71 -17.47
C ALA A 288 -7.60 -8.39 -16.13
N THR A 289 -8.32 -7.69 -15.25
CA THR A 289 -8.78 -8.25 -13.97
C THR A 289 -9.81 -9.36 -14.18
N LEU A 290 -10.75 -9.15 -15.08
CA LEU A 290 -11.74 -10.16 -15.46
C LEU A 290 -11.10 -11.35 -16.16
N GLU A 291 -10.22 -11.11 -17.12
CA GLU A 291 -9.51 -12.15 -17.87
C GLU A 291 -8.68 -13.03 -16.94
N HIS A 292 -7.89 -12.43 -16.03
CA HIS A 292 -7.12 -13.18 -15.05
C HIS A 292 -8.02 -14.02 -14.11
N GLY A 293 -9.16 -13.49 -13.69
CA GLY A 293 -10.08 -14.21 -12.82
C GLY A 293 -10.85 -15.33 -13.51
N MET A 294 -11.16 -15.18 -14.80
CA MET A 294 -11.88 -16.18 -15.61
C MET A 294 -10.96 -17.23 -16.23
N HIS A 295 -9.75 -16.81 -16.58
CA HIS A 295 -8.73 -17.64 -17.23
C HIS A 295 -7.39 -17.47 -16.52
N PRO A 296 -7.26 -17.97 -15.26
CA PRO A 296 -6.04 -17.79 -14.49
C PRO A 296 -4.84 -18.40 -15.24
N PRO A 297 -3.67 -17.76 -15.16
CA PRO A 297 -2.46 -18.28 -15.79
C PRO A 297 -2.06 -19.62 -15.17
N ILE A 298 -1.32 -20.41 -15.93
CA ILE A 298 -0.78 -21.67 -15.45
C ILE A 298 0.47 -21.37 -14.62
N SER A 299 0.58 -21.98 -13.44
CA SER A 299 1.79 -21.90 -12.64
C SER A 299 3.02 -22.38 -13.40
N PRO A 300 4.20 -21.75 -13.20
CA PRO A 300 5.42 -22.16 -13.88
C PRO A 300 5.82 -23.59 -13.48
N LYS A 301 6.53 -24.27 -14.37
CA LYS A 301 7.01 -25.63 -14.10
C LYS A 301 8.05 -25.63 -12.95
N PRO A 302 8.09 -26.69 -12.12
CA PRO A 302 9.04 -26.76 -10.99
C PRO A 302 10.50 -26.59 -11.40
N GLU A 303 10.91 -27.13 -12.56
CA GLU A 303 12.26 -26.96 -13.06
C GLU A 303 12.61 -25.51 -13.42
N TRP A 304 11.62 -24.71 -13.86
CA TRP A 304 11.81 -23.28 -14.11
C TRP A 304 11.91 -22.50 -12.82
N CYS A 305 11.10 -22.88 -11.81
CA CYS A 305 11.17 -22.26 -10.48
C CYS A 305 12.55 -22.48 -9.85
N ALA A 306 13.08 -23.73 -9.91
CA ALA A 306 14.40 -24.05 -9.40
C ALA A 306 15.50 -23.23 -10.09
N LEU A 307 15.44 -23.11 -11.42
CA LEU A 307 16.40 -22.29 -12.17
C LEU A 307 16.32 -20.80 -11.77
N LEU A 308 15.10 -20.26 -11.61
CA LEU A 308 14.90 -18.90 -11.16
C LEU A 308 15.40 -18.68 -9.72
N ASP A 309 15.27 -19.67 -8.84
CA ASP A 309 15.83 -19.61 -7.49
C ASP A 309 17.36 -19.49 -7.52
N GLU A 310 18.04 -20.30 -8.33
CA GLU A 310 19.49 -20.20 -8.52
C GLU A 310 19.90 -18.85 -9.11
N MET A 311 19.21 -18.39 -10.14
CA MET A 311 19.47 -17.09 -10.77
C MET A 311 19.26 -15.94 -9.77
N ALA A 312 18.23 -15.99 -8.93
CA ALA A 312 17.92 -14.98 -7.94
C ALA A 312 19.02 -14.87 -6.87
N VAL A 313 19.56 -16.01 -6.41
CA VAL A 313 20.69 -16.04 -5.45
C VAL A 313 21.90 -15.34 -6.05
N VAL A 314 22.29 -15.68 -7.28
CA VAL A 314 23.43 -15.05 -7.95
C VAL A 314 23.17 -13.56 -8.16
N ALA A 315 22.00 -13.20 -8.68
CA ALA A 315 21.65 -11.80 -8.94
C ALA A 315 21.64 -10.94 -7.68
N THR A 316 21.13 -11.46 -6.55
CA THR A 316 21.17 -10.76 -5.27
C THR A 316 22.59 -10.52 -4.80
N LYS A 317 23.45 -11.54 -4.90
CA LYS A 317 24.86 -11.44 -4.51
C LYS A 317 25.57 -10.36 -5.32
N GLU A 318 25.42 -10.37 -6.64
CA GLU A 318 26.05 -9.41 -7.54
C GLU A 318 25.51 -7.99 -7.30
N TYR A 319 24.19 -7.83 -7.15
CA TYR A 319 23.60 -6.54 -6.84
C TYR A 319 24.13 -5.97 -5.51
N ARG A 320 24.13 -6.77 -4.44
CA ARG A 320 24.59 -6.35 -3.12
C ARG A 320 26.09 -6.08 -3.08
N SER A 321 26.90 -6.80 -3.88
CA SER A 321 28.35 -6.55 -3.98
C SER A 321 28.66 -5.13 -4.44
N ILE A 322 27.83 -4.58 -5.33
CA ILE A 322 27.98 -3.21 -5.84
C ILE A 322 27.34 -2.19 -4.91
N VAL A 323 26.07 -2.40 -4.53
CA VAL A 323 25.27 -1.37 -3.84
C VAL A 323 25.61 -1.26 -2.35
N PHE A 324 25.88 -2.40 -1.69
CA PHE A 324 26.10 -2.43 -0.24
C PHE A 324 27.57 -2.67 0.16
N HIS A 325 28.33 -3.37 -0.67
CA HIS A 325 29.67 -3.79 -0.29
C HIS A 325 30.82 -3.01 -0.99
N GLU A 326 30.52 -2.25 -2.08
CA GLU A 326 31.53 -1.37 -2.67
C GLU A 326 31.65 -0.07 -1.85
N PRO A 327 32.77 0.16 -1.15
CA PRO A 327 32.89 1.29 -0.21
C PRO A 327 32.73 2.66 -0.87
N ARG A 328 33.07 2.77 -2.16
CA ARG A 328 32.99 4.03 -2.91
C ARG A 328 31.69 4.24 -3.66
N PHE A 329 30.75 3.28 -3.59
CA PHE A 329 29.49 3.36 -4.34
C PHE A 329 28.66 4.59 -3.92
N VAL A 330 28.55 4.87 -2.61
CA VAL A 330 27.78 6.00 -2.10
C VAL A 330 28.37 7.33 -2.54
N GLU A 331 29.71 7.45 -2.50
CA GLU A 331 30.43 8.64 -2.96
C GLU A 331 30.23 8.85 -4.47
N TYR A 332 30.43 7.81 -5.26
CA TYR A 332 30.19 7.83 -6.71
C TYR A 332 28.74 8.22 -7.02
N PHE A 333 27.78 7.59 -6.39
CA PHE A 333 26.36 7.87 -6.61
C PHE A 333 26.00 9.33 -6.30
N ARG A 334 26.49 9.86 -5.18
CA ARG A 334 26.30 11.27 -4.81
C ARG A 334 26.93 12.23 -5.81
N LEU A 335 28.15 11.97 -6.24
CA LEU A 335 28.84 12.79 -7.25
C LEU A 335 28.08 12.81 -8.57
N VAL A 336 27.68 11.66 -9.07
CA VAL A 336 26.93 11.55 -10.34
C VAL A 336 25.58 12.22 -10.23
N SER A 337 24.81 11.98 -9.15
CA SER A 337 23.51 12.59 -8.95
C SER A 337 23.60 14.12 -8.81
N THR A 338 24.59 14.64 -8.11
CA THR A 338 24.78 16.08 -7.91
C THR A 338 25.25 16.76 -9.19
N SER A 339 26.19 16.16 -9.91
CA SER A 339 26.66 16.69 -11.20
C SER A 339 25.58 16.72 -12.25
N PHE A 340 24.72 15.73 -12.25
CA PHE A 340 23.59 15.66 -13.17
C PHE A 340 22.53 16.74 -12.87
N HIS A 341 22.30 17.02 -11.60
CA HIS A 341 21.39 18.09 -11.17
C HIS A 341 21.89 19.47 -11.59
N LEU A 342 23.19 19.74 -11.41
CA LEU A 342 23.82 20.97 -11.89
C LEU A 342 23.79 21.11 -13.41
N HIS A 343 24.02 20.03 -14.15
CA HIS A 343 24.01 20.07 -15.62
C HIS A 343 22.59 20.30 -16.19
N GLN A 344 21.57 19.78 -15.54
CA GLN A 344 20.17 20.04 -15.93
C GLN A 344 19.72 21.44 -15.55
N ILE A 345 20.09 21.96 -14.39
CA ILE A 345 19.81 23.36 -14.02
C ILE A 345 20.45 24.31 -15.02
N VAL A 346 21.68 24.03 -15.44
CA VAL A 346 22.38 24.81 -16.46
C VAL A 346 21.73 24.66 -17.84
N LYS A 347 21.35 23.45 -18.27
CA LYS A 347 20.62 23.23 -19.52
C LYS A 347 19.23 23.83 -19.53
N CYS A 348 18.46 23.71 -18.45
CA CYS A 348 17.17 24.39 -18.34
C CYS A 348 17.29 25.92 -18.39
N ARG A 349 18.32 26.49 -17.75
CA ARG A 349 18.58 27.94 -17.84
C ARG A 349 19.00 28.40 -19.23
N LEU A 350 19.67 27.57 -20.00
CA LEU A 350 20.13 27.90 -21.36
C LEU A 350 19.05 27.68 -22.45
N LEU A 351 18.05 26.84 -22.16
CA LEU A 351 17.02 26.44 -23.13
C LEU A 351 15.65 27.05 -22.88
N CYS A 352 15.40 27.62 -21.72
CA CYS A 352 14.13 28.27 -21.38
C CYS A 352 14.28 29.78 -21.45
N SER A 353 13.46 30.40 -22.33
CA SER A 353 13.15 31.83 -22.21
C SER A 353 12.45 32.11 -20.89
N ASP A 354 12.58 33.32 -20.36
CA ASP A 354 12.13 33.75 -19.04
C ASP A 354 10.67 33.39 -18.66
N ASP A 355 9.80 33.20 -19.61
CA ASP A 355 8.39 32.83 -19.39
C ASP A 355 8.14 31.37 -19.03
N LEU A 356 9.08 30.45 -19.29
CA LEU A 356 8.99 29.03 -18.90
C LEU A 356 9.56 28.77 -17.52
N LEU A 357 10.42 29.64 -17.00
CA LEU A 357 11.02 29.52 -15.66
C LEU A 357 9.98 29.63 -14.53
N CYS A 358 8.90 30.38 -14.76
CA CYS A 358 7.84 30.56 -13.78
C CYS A 358 6.99 29.28 -13.56
N LYS A 359 6.93 28.37 -14.54
CA LYS A 359 6.21 27.09 -14.42
C LYS A 359 7.04 25.98 -13.79
N CYS A 360 8.36 26.07 -13.84
CA CYS A 360 9.26 25.07 -13.22
C CYS A 360 9.51 25.31 -11.73
N SER A 361 9.29 26.52 -11.21
CA SER A 361 9.57 26.87 -9.81
C SER A 361 8.56 26.29 -8.80
N HIS A 362 7.41 25.77 -9.25
CA HIS A 362 6.38 25.14 -8.40
C HIS A 362 6.32 23.62 -8.50
N GLY A 363 7.22 22.99 -9.25
CA GLY A 363 7.22 21.54 -9.47
C GLY A 363 8.61 20.90 -9.38
N GLY A 364 9.35 21.13 -8.30
CA GLY A 364 10.74 20.65 -8.09
C GLY A 364 10.97 19.14 -8.20
N PHE A 365 9.95 18.32 -8.43
CA PHE A 365 10.03 16.86 -8.54
C PHE A 365 9.95 16.32 -9.97
N SER A 366 9.45 17.07 -10.94
CA SER A 366 9.21 16.58 -12.31
C SER A 366 10.50 16.35 -13.12
N CYS A 367 11.54 17.12 -12.88
CA CYS A 367 12.83 16.98 -13.60
C CYS A 367 13.65 15.74 -13.18
N TYR A 368 13.45 15.23 -11.97
CA TYR A 368 14.22 14.08 -11.45
C TYR A 368 13.88 12.76 -12.16
N TYR A 369 12.63 12.64 -12.64
CA TYR A 369 12.10 11.41 -13.25
C TYR A 369 12.48 11.22 -14.72
N TYR A 370 12.56 12.29 -15.48
CA TYR A 370 12.97 12.22 -16.89
C TYR A 370 14.40 11.71 -17.06
N LEU A 371 15.21 11.93 -16.04
CA LEU A 371 16.63 11.61 -16.06
C LEU A 371 16.92 10.15 -15.76
N LEU A 372 16.21 9.56 -14.79
CA LEU A 372 16.29 8.12 -14.51
C LEU A 372 15.77 7.30 -15.70
N TYR A 373 14.78 7.80 -16.41
CA TYR A 373 14.28 7.15 -17.63
C TYR A 373 15.34 7.11 -18.74
N TYR A 374 16.10 8.19 -18.93
CA TYR A 374 17.11 8.27 -20.00
C TYR A 374 18.36 7.41 -19.73
N ILE A 375 18.71 7.21 -18.47
CA ILE A 375 19.86 6.35 -18.10
C ILE A 375 19.52 4.85 -18.25
N PHE A 376 18.27 4.46 -17.93
CA PHE A 376 17.88 3.05 -17.96
C PHE A 376 17.26 2.56 -19.27
N SER A 377 16.96 3.45 -20.22
CA SER A 377 16.48 3.06 -21.56
C SER A 377 17.58 3.03 -22.64
N ASN A 378 18.81 3.48 -22.32
CA ASN A 378 19.95 3.48 -23.25
C ASN A 378 21.13 2.62 -22.79
N THR A 379 20.95 1.80 -21.76
CA THR A 379 21.82 0.66 -21.41
C THR A 379 21.02 -0.63 -21.45
#